data_d61d6d71a7598ceaf5dfafef287205a6
#
_entry.id   d61d6d71a7598ceaf5dfafef287205a6
#
_cell.length_a   1.000
_cell.length_b   1.000
_cell.length_c   1.000
_cell.angle_alpha   90.00
_cell.angle_beta   90.00
_cell.angle_gamma   90.00
#
_symmetry.space_group_name_H-M   'P 1'
#
loop_
_entity.id
_entity.type
_entity.pdbx_description
1 polymer ?
#
loop_
_entity_poly.entity_id
_entity_poly.type
_entity_poly.pdbx_seq_one_letter_code
_entity_poly.pdbx_strand_id
1 'polypeptide(L)'
;MKIRLRLFASLREITQWDDQWLEIPADQMTLAELRNELSARGEAWSAALDPSRAIRGAINQSMAKDTDIVRDGDEVAFFPPVTGG
;
A
#
# COMPACT_ATOMS: atom_id res chain seq x y z
N MET A 1 -7.78 11.57 5.05
CA MET A 1 -6.49 11.93 4.41
C MET A 1 -6.49 11.56 2.94
N LYS A 2 -5.73 12.26 2.17
CA LYS A 2 -5.58 11.97 0.74
C LYS A 2 -4.14 11.55 0.50
N ILE A 3 -3.94 10.37 -0.05
CA ILE A 3 -2.61 9.83 -0.29
C ILE A 3 -2.42 9.51 -1.75
N ARG A 4 -1.17 9.53 -2.20
CA ARG A 4 -0.83 9.05 -3.53
C ARG A 4 -0.39 7.60 -3.41
N LEU A 5 -1.25 6.69 -3.85
CA LEU A 5 -0.97 5.27 -3.73
C LEU A 5 -0.37 4.74 -5.03
N ARG A 6 0.77 4.06 -4.90
CA ARG A 6 1.48 3.45 -6.03
C ARG A 6 1.61 1.97 -5.78
N LEU A 7 1.17 1.17 -6.74
CA LEU A 7 1.34 -0.28 -6.69
C LEU A 7 2.24 -0.72 -7.83
N PHE A 8 3.10 -1.68 -7.55
CA PHE A 8 4.12 -2.13 -8.50
C PHE A 8 4.00 -3.62 -8.80
N ALA A 9 4.51 -4.01 -9.97
CA ALA A 9 4.64 -5.41 -10.38
C ALA A 9 3.32 -6.17 -10.26
N SER A 10 3.33 -7.34 -9.61
CA SER A 10 2.14 -8.17 -9.48
C SER A 10 0.98 -7.48 -8.77
N LEU A 11 1.26 -6.56 -7.84
CA LEU A 11 0.21 -5.83 -7.13
C LEU A 11 -0.57 -4.93 -8.08
N ARG A 12 0.14 -4.26 -8.97
CA ARG A 12 -0.48 -3.42 -10.00
C ARG A 12 -1.31 -4.27 -10.96
N GLU A 13 -0.78 -5.40 -11.37
CA GLU A 13 -1.48 -6.29 -12.32
C GLU A 13 -2.76 -6.85 -11.71
N ILE A 14 -2.71 -7.29 -10.46
CA ILE A 14 -3.86 -7.91 -9.79
C ILE A 14 -4.96 -6.87 -9.55
N THR A 15 -4.60 -5.67 -9.07
CA THR A 15 -5.57 -4.65 -8.69
C THR A 15 -5.98 -3.73 -9.82
N GLN A 16 -5.22 -3.70 -10.91
CA GLN A 16 -5.38 -2.74 -12.01
C GLN A 16 -5.20 -1.30 -11.52
N TRP A 17 -4.48 -1.12 -10.43
CA TRP A 17 -4.16 0.18 -9.85
C TRP A 17 -2.69 0.47 -10.08
N ASP A 18 -2.39 1.63 -10.63
CA ASP A 18 -1.01 2.02 -10.92
C ASP A 18 -0.53 3.10 -9.95
N ASP A 19 -0.88 4.34 -10.21
CA ASP A 19 -0.36 5.49 -9.48
C ASP A 19 -1.43 6.57 -9.50
N GLN A 20 -2.20 6.68 -8.42
CA GLN A 20 -3.33 7.59 -8.35
C GLN A 20 -3.50 8.09 -6.92
N TRP A 21 -4.16 9.23 -6.78
CA TRP A 21 -4.58 9.74 -5.49
C TRP A 21 -5.77 8.94 -4.97
N LEU A 22 -5.78 8.72 -3.68
CA LEU A 22 -6.82 7.95 -3.00
C LEU A 22 -7.23 8.65 -1.72
N GLU A 23 -8.54 8.77 -1.51
CA GLU A 23 -9.12 9.32 -0.30
C GLU A 23 -9.33 8.21 0.72
N ILE A 24 -8.83 8.42 1.94
CA ILE A 24 -9.01 7.50 3.07
C ILE A 24 -9.70 8.27 4.19
N PRO A 25 -10.81 7.75 4.75
CA PRO A 25 -11.59 8.47 5.78
C PRO A 25 -10.92 8.37 7.16
N ALA A 26 -9.74 8.92 7.27
CA ALA A 26 -8.97 8.99 8.52
C ALA A 26 -7.97 10.12 8.38
N ASP A 27 -7.51 10.69 9.50
CA ASP A 27 -6.51 11.75 9.48
C ASP A 27 -5.10 11.20 9.34
N GLN A 28 -4.87 10.02 9.90
CA GLN A 28 -3.61 9.28 9.79
C GLN A 28 -3.86 7.83 10.17
N MET A 29 -2.94 6.96 9.78
CA MET A 29 -2.98 5.55 10.19
C MET A 29 -1.59 4.95 10.01
N THR A 30 -1.35 3.80 10.64
CA THR A 30 -0.10 3.08 10.41
C THR A 30 -0.11 2.46 9.02
N LEU A 31 1.07 2.12 8.53
CA LEU A 31 1.19 1.44 7.24
C LEU A 31 0.43 0.12 7.25
N ALA A 32 0.50 -0.62 8.37
CA ALA A 32 -0.23 -1.88 8.52
C ALA A 32 -1.74 -1.67 8.45
N GLU A 33 -2.25 -0.62 9.12
CA GLU A 33 -3.67 -0.29 9.07
C GLU A 33 -4.10 0.10 7.66
N LEU A 34 -3.28 0.85 6.95
CA LEU A 34 -3.57 1.22 5.56
C LEU A 34 -3.64 -0.03 4.68
N ARG A 35 -2.71 -0.94 4.83
CA ARG A 35 -2.71 -2.19 4.07
C ARG A 35 -3.99 -2.99 4.32
N ASN A 36 -4.43 -3.08 5.57
CA ASN A 36 -5.68 -3.74 5.92
C ASN A 36 -6.88 -3.05 5.30
N GLU A 37 -6.92 -1.73 5.35
CA GLU A 37 -8.00 -0.93 4.76
C GLU A 37 -8.10 -1.19 3.26
N LEU A 38 -6.97 -1.20 2.57
CA LEU A 38 -6.93 -1.44 1.14
C LEU A 38 -7.33 -2.88 0.80
N SER A 39 -6.88 -3.86 1.59
CA SER A 39 -7.21 -5.27 1.32
C SER A 39 -8.70 -5.55 1.48
N ALA A 40 -9.45 -4.70 2.17
CA ALA A 40 -10.89 -4.82 2.34
C ALA A 40 -11.69 -4.25 1.17
N ARG A 41 -11.04 -3.71 0.15
CA ARG A 41 -11.73 -3.03 -0.96
C ARG A 41 -12.26 -3.95 -2.04
N GLY A 42 -11.99 -5.25 -1.96
CA GLY A 42 -12.47 -6.22 -2.92
C GLY A 42 -11.52 -7.39 -3.05
N GLU A 43 -11.92 -8.40 -3.83
CA GLU A 43 -11.15 -9.63 -3.97
C GLU A 43 -9.75 -9.39 -4.55
N ALA A 44 -9.64 -8.53 -5.56
CA ALA A 44 -8.34 -8.23 -6.15
C ALA A 44 -7.41 -7.58 -5.14
N TRP A 45 -7.93 -6.64 -4.36
CA TRP A 45 -7.17 -5.96 -3.32
C TRP A 45 -6.77 -6.92 -2.19
N SER A 46 -7.70 -7.77 -1.78
CA SER A 46 -7.41 -8.79 -0.78
C SER A 46 -6.34 -9.76 -1.26
N ALA A 47 -6.43 -10.21 -2.51
CA ALA A 47 -5.43 -11.11 -3.09
C ALA A 47 -4.05 -10.45 -3.17
N ALA A 48 -4.00 -9.18 -3.57
CA ALA A 48 -2.74 -8.46 -3.73
C ALA A 48 -2.07 -8.14 -2.40
N LEU A 49 -2.85 -7.73 -1.39
CA LEU A 49 -2.35 -7.17 -0.13
C LEU A 49 -2.61 -8.04 1.09
N ASP A 50 -2.94 -9.30 0.89
CA ASP A 50 -3.16 -10.24 2.00
C ASP A 50 -1.99 -10.18 2.98
N PRO A 51 -2.26 -10.06 4.29
CA PRO A 51 -1.20 -10.02 5.31
C PRO A 51 -0.24 -11.20 5.27
N SER A 52 -0.67 -12.34 4.74
CA SER A 52 0.20 -13.52 4.61
C SER A 52 1.25 -13.36 3.49
N ARG A 53 1.06 -12.39 2.59
CA ARG A 53 2.02 -12.18 1.50
C ARG A 53 3.19 -11.32 1.97
N ALA A 54 4.39 -11.68 1.51
CA ALA A 54 5.57 -10.89 1.77
C ALA A 54 5.54 -9.65 0.87
N ILE A 55 5.09 -8.53 1.42
CA ILE A 55 4.98 -7.27 0.71
C ILE A 55 5.71 -6.19 1.49
N ARG A 56 6.41 -5.34 0.77
CA ARG A 56 7.10 -4.19 1.35
C ARG A 56 6.36 -2.90 1.06
N GLY A 57 6.55 -1.93 1.93
CA GLY A 57 5.97 -0.61 1.77
C GLY A 57 7.01 0.49 1.90
N ALA A 58 6.72 1.62 1.27
CA ALA A 58 7.53 2.82 1.36
C ALA A 58 6.62 4.02 1.54
N ILE A 59 7.07 4.98 2.33
CA ILE A 59 6.37 6.26 2.51
C ILE A 59 7.32 7.35 2.02
N ASN A 60 6.85 8.14 1.07
CA ASN A 60 7.63 9.21 0.46
C ASN A 60 9.00 8.69 -0.02
N GLN A 61 8.97 7.52 -0.67
CA GLN A 61 10.14 6.87 -1.28
C GLN A 61 11.19 6.37 -0.30
N SER A 62 10.84 6.31 1.00
CA SER A 62 11.70 5.72 2.01
C SER A 62 11.08 4.43 2.52
N MET A 63 11.87 3.39 2.68
CA MET A 63 11.38 2.12 3.22
C MET A 63 10.70 2.35 4.56
N ALA A 64 9.54 1.75 4.73
CA ALA A 64 8.71 1.96 5.92
C ALA A 64 8.41 0.64 6.62
N LYS A 65 8.16 0.75 7.92
CA LYS A 65 7.75 -0.38 8.75
C LYS A 65 6.24 -0.32 8.94
N ASP A 66 5.65 -1.44 9.35
CA ASP A 66 4.22 -1.54 9.62
C ASP A 66 3.73 -0.50 10.62
N THR A 67 4.60 -0.09 11.56
CA THR A 67 4.26 0.88 12.60
C THR A 67 4.44 2.33 12.20
N ASP A 68 5.03 2.59 11.04
CA ASP A 68 5.23 3.96 10.57
C ASP A 68 3.88 4.59 10.20
N ILE A 69 3.77 5.89 10.44
CA ILE A 69 2.51 6.61 10.26
C ILE A 69 2.43 7.21 8.86
N VAL A 70 1.29 7.00 8.21
CA VAL A 70 0.91 7.63 6.94
C VAL A 70 0.01 8.81 7.26
N ARG A 71 0.28 9.95 6.62
CA ARG A 71 -0.48 11.20 6.83
C ARG A 71 -0.97 11.76 5.51
N ASP A 72 -1.84 12.72 5.61
CA ASP A 72 -2.38 13.43 4.44
C ASP A 72 -1.24 13.96 3.56
N GLY A 73 -1.38 13.75 2.26
CA GLY A 73 -0.40 14.20 1.28
C GLY A 73 0.75 13.24 1.01
N ASP A 74 0.88 12.18 1.80
CA ASP A 74 1.98 11.22 1.65
C ASP A 74 1.84 10.40 0.37
N GLU A 75 2.99 10.04 -0.20
CA GLU A 75 3.07 9.03 -1.25
C GLU A 75 3.34 7.69 -0.58
N VAL A 76 2.52 6.70 -0.85
CA VAL A 76 2.67 5.36 -0.30
C VAL A 76 2.82 4.36 -1.44
N ALA A 77 3.82 3.52 -1.36
CA ALA A 77 4.06 2.48 -2.35
C ALA A 77 4.04 1.11 -1.69
N PHE A 78 3.43 0.14 -2.35
CA PHE A 78 3.54 -1.27 -1.98
C PHE A 78 4.10 -2.04 -3.16
N PHE A 79 4.96 -3.00 -2.86
CA PHE A 79 5.64 -3.79 -3.89
C PHE A 79 6.07 -5.13 -3.31
N PRO A 80 6.15 -6.17 -4.17
CA PRO A 80 6.67 -7.45 -3.72
C PRO A 80 8.16 -7.31 -3.41
N PRO A 81 8.69 -8.13 -2.48
CA PRO A 81 10.11 -8.05 -2.18
C PRO A 81 10.93 -8.43 -3.41
N VAL A 82 12.05 -7.74 -3.59
CA VAL A 82 13.00 -8.10 -4.62
C VAL A 82 13.73 -9.34 -4.11
N THR A 83 13.45 -10.47 -4.74
CA THR A 83 14.24 -11.67 -4.48
C THR A 83 15.54 -11.47 -5.27
N GLY A 84 16.58 -11.07 -4.57
CA GLY A 84 17.89 -11.00 -5.19
C GLY A 84 18.26 -12.40 -5.64
N GLY A 85 18.10 -12.59 -6.92
CA GLY A 85 18.52 -13.86 -7.52
C GLY A 85 20.02 -13.87 -7.71
#